data_0140fa4894a6f0f5ce0d609657c96572
#
_entry.id   0140fa4894a6f0f5ce0d609657c96572
#
_cell.length_a   1.000
_cell.length_b   1.000
_cell.length_c   1.000
_cell.angle_alpha   90.00
_cell.angle_beta   90.00
_cell.angle_gamma   90.00
#
_symmetry.space_group_name_H-M   'P 1'
#
loop_
_entity.id
_entity.type
_entity.pdbx_description
1 polymer ?
#
loop_
_entity_poly.entity_id
_entity_poly.type
_entity_poly.pdbx_seq_one_letter_code
_entity_poly.pdbx_strand_id
1 'polypeptide(L)'
;SLSVNGYFDDSDDAPWAEDSGKLPSSDIVVLVALSSDAGDPSVGMNAKEGEFNVSRSSGSAISIASSFEGNGMGGEFGEMMTAHDDTHSSAGSGTVVDSGAASTSGGAGYVQVISLASGSVTVNLQESTSSGGSYTNFMTFSTVAAAAAPSAERVTMEGTVQRYIKVVTTGTFSNAKIAVAFARY
;
A
#
# COMPACT_ATOMS: atom_id res chain seq x y z
N SER A 1 8.75 -0.96 15.06
CA SER A 1 8.92 -2.24 14.34
C SER A 1 7.58 -2.91 14.10
N LEU A 2 7.47 -3.64 13.03
CA LEU A 2 6.36 -4.53 12.68
C LEU A 2 6.89 -5.96 12.67
N SER A 3 6.17 -6.90 13.28
CA SER A 3 6.49 -8.33 13.20
C SER A 3 5.35 -9.08 12.53
N VAL A 4 5.70 -9.94 11.58
CA VAL A 4 4.78 -10.81 10.85
C VAL A 4 5.13 -12.26 11.13
N ASN A 5 4.13 -13.08 11.46
CA ASN A 5 4.31 -14.50 11.69
C ASN A 5 3.40 -15.28 10.74
N GLY A 6 3.91 -16.36 10.16
CA GLY A 6 3.19 -17.21 9.23
C GLY A 6 3.68 -18.65 9.25
N TYR A 7 3.06 -19.48 8.43
CA TYR A 7 3.51 -20.85 8.19
C TYR A 7 4.32 -20.90 6.90
N PHE A 8 5.29 -21.80 6.87
CA PHE A 8 6.09 -22.03 5.66
C PHE A 8 5.23 -22.64 4.55
N ASP A 9 5.30 -22.03 3.41
CA ASP A 9 4.76 -22.49 2.14
C ASP A 9 5.87 -22.30 1.10
N ASP A 10 6.11 -23.24 0.24
CA ASP A 10 7.16 -23.21 -0.79
C ASP A 10 6.66 -22.76 -2.17
N SER A 11 5.43 -22.26 -2.25
CA SER A 11 4.89 -21.68 -3.48
C SER A 11 5.63 -20.38 -3.86
N ASP A 12 5.64 -20.06 -5.14
CA ASP A 12 6.34 -18.88 -5.67
C ASP A 12 5.83 -17.55 -5.07
N ASP A 13 4.57 -17.52 -4.60
CA ASP A 13 3.95 -16.34 -3.98
C ASP A 13 4.01 -16.37 -2.44
N ALA A 14 4.72 -17.33 -1.85
CA ALA A 14 4.80 -17.46 -0.41
C ALA A 14 5.74 -16.40 0.22
N PRO A 15 5.50 -15.97 1.46
CA PRO A 15 6.38 -15.05 2.18
C PRO A 15 7.85 -15.46 2.16
N TRP A 16 8.14 -16.76 2.18
CA TRP A 16 9.49 -17.30 2.04
C TRP A 16 10.20 -16.83 0.77
N ALA A 17 9.57 -16.98 -0.39
CA ALA A 17 10.16 -16.61 -1.68
C ALA A 17 10.35 -15.09 -1.79
N GLU A 18 9.40 -14.32 -1.27
CA GLU A 18 9.43 -12.86 -1.30
C GLU A 18 10.42 -12.24 -0.32
N ASP A 19 10.50 -12.77 0.90
CA ASP A 19 11.26 -12.15 2.00
C ASP A 19 12.70 -12.66 2.08
N SER A 20 12.97 -13.93 1.78
CA SER A 20 14.29 -14.53 1.97
C SER A 20 15.42 -13.85 1.19
N GLY A 21 15.12 -13.16 0.11
CA GLY A 21 16.09 -12.44 -0.72
C GLY A 21 16.28 -10.97 -0.35
N LYS A 22 15.53 -10.43 0.62
CA LYS A 22 15.49 -8.99 0.93
C LYS A 22 16.31 -8.58 2.15
N LEU A 23 16.83 -9.55 2.90
CA LEU A 23 17.75 -9.28 4.03
C LEU A 23 19.18 -9.04 3.56
N PRO A 24 19.87 -8.02 4.05
CA PRO A 24 19.48 -6.87 4.93
C PRO A 24 19.36 -5.54 4.16
N SER A 25 19.22 -5.54 2.85
CA SER A 25 19.69 -4.39 2.04
C SER A 25 18.62 -3.61 1.28
N SER A 26 17.44 -4.16 1.05
CA SER A 26 16.43 -3.46 0.25
C SER A 26 15.44 -2.72 1.13
N ASP A 27 15.16 -1.47 0.77
CA ASP A 27 14.04 -0.75 1.35
C ASP A 27 12.74 -1.31 0.77
N ILE A 28 11.80 -1.57 1.65
CA ILE A 28 10.47 -2.04 1.29
C ILE A 28 9.42 -1.07 1.78
N VAL A 29 8.33 -0.98 1.06
CA VAL A 29 7.15 -0.22 1.48
C VAL A 29 6.17 -1.19 2.12
N VAL A 30 5.95 -1.01 3.42
CA VAL A 30 4.99 -1.81 4.19
C VAL A 30 3.72 -1.00 4.37
N LEU A 31 2.58 -1.63 4.07
CA LEU A 31 1.25 -1.09 4.33
C LEU A 31 0.43 -2.13 5.08
N VAL A 32 -0.06 -1.74 6.25
CA VAL A 32 -0.94 -2.55 7.10
C VAL A 32 -2.33 -1.92 7.11
N ALA A 33 -3.30 -2.60 6.53
CA ALA A 33 -4.71 -2.27 6.68
C ALA A 33 -5.20 -2.85 8.02
N LEU A 34 -5.76 -2.01 8.89
CA LEU A 34 -6.28 -2.45 10.18
C LEU A 34 -7.73 -2.95 10.08
N SER A 35 -8.35 -2.75 8.92
CA SER A 35 -9.67 -3.25 8.56
C SER A 35 -9.77 -3.40 7.04
N SER A 36 -10.95 -3.76 6.51
CA SER A 36 -11.11 -4.16 5.11
C SER A 36 -11.54 -3.05 4.15
N ASP A 37 -12.06 -1.93 4.66
CA ASP A 37 -12.79 -0.97 3.82
C ASP A 37 -12.01 0.34 3.59
N ALA A 38 -12.40 1.08 2.55
CA ALA A 38 -11.91 2.44 2.33
C ALA A 38 -12.43 3.37 3.45
N GLY A 39 -11.53 4.22 3.99
CA GLY A 39 -11.76 5.07 5.15
C GLY A 39 -11.31 4.46 6.48
N ASP A 40 -10.99 3.17 6.50
CA ASP A 40 -10.51 2.50 7.70
C ASP A 40 -9.05 2.84 8.02
N PRO A 41 -8.66 2.75 9.31
CA PRO A 41 -7.30 3.05 9.73
C PRO A 41 -6.26 2.14 9.07
N SER A 42 -5.11 2.72 8.78
CA SER A 42 -3.94 2.03 8.23
C SER A 42 -2.65 2.52 8.85
N VAL A 43 -1.59 1.73 8.67
CA VAL A 43 -0.21 2.13 9.02
C VAL A 43 0.68 1.81 7.84
N GLY A 44 1.36 2.84 7.33
CA GLY A 44 2.38 2.70 6.29
C GLY A 44 3.76 3.03 6.80
N MET A 45 4.80 2.45 6.23
CA MET A 45 6.19 2.85 6.48
C MET A 45 7.12 2.39 5.37
N ASN A 46 8.19 3.17 5.17
CA ASN A 46 9.39 2.62 4.54
C ASN A 46 10.17 1.85 5.59
N ALA A 47 10.51 0.61 5.31
CA ALA A 47 11.13 -0.28 6.26
C ALA A 47 12.28 -1.06 5.63
N LYS A 48 13.13 -1.59 6.51
CA LYS A 48 14.07 -2.67 6.21
C LYS A 48 13.62 -3.90 6.97
N GLU A 49 13.71 -5.05 6.32
CA GLU A 49 13.59 -6.30 7.03
C GLU A 49 14.83 -6.48 7.90
N GLY A 50 14.63 -6.52 9.22
CA GLY A 50 15.72 -6.64 10.21
C GLY A 50 15.99 -8.09 10.60
N GLU A 51 14.97 -8.95 10.51
CA GLU A 51 15.05 -10.33 10.93
C GLU A 51 14.11 -11.21 10.12
N PHE A 52 14.60 -12.35 9.70
CA PHE A 52 13.83 -13.41 9.05
C PHE A 52 14.16 -14.75 9.74
N ASN A 53 13.23 -15.27 10.49
CA ASN A 53 13.39 -16.51 11.25
C ASN A 53 12.51 -17.62 10.70
N VAL A 54 13.11 -18.77 10.45
CA VAL A 54 12.40 -20.01 10.16
C VAL A 54 12.58 -20.96 11.35
N SER A 55 11.48 -21.40 11.94
CA SER A 55 11.52 -22.29 13.10
C SER A 55 10.61 -23.49 12.92
N ARG A 56 11.01 -24.61 13.53
CA ARG A 56 10.24 -25.86 13.54
C ARG A 56 10.37 -26.56 14.89
N SER A 57 9.24 -26.86 15.49
CA SER A 57 9.18 -27.79 16.62
C SER A 57 8.83 -29.19 16.12
N SER A 58 9.32 -30.23 16.82
CA SER A 58 9.04 -31.63 16.46
C SER A 58 7.53 -31.86 16.40
N GLY A 59 7.05 -32.37 15.26
CA GLY A 59 5.64 -32.65 15.02
C GLY A 59 4.78 -31.44 14.65
N SER A 60 5.38 -30.25 14.50
CA SER A 60 4.67 -29.03 14.14
C SER A 60 4.98 -28.57 12.70
N ALA A 61 4.13 -27.74 12.15
CA ALA A 61 4.40 -27.03 10.90
C ALA A 61 5.64 -26.12 11.05
N ILE A 62 6.32 -25.85 9.95
CA ILE A 62 7.37 -24.85 9.89
C ILE A 62 6.72 -23.47 10.00
N SER A 63 7.21 -22.64 10.87
CA SER A 63 6.77 -21.26 11.02
C SER A 63 7.83 -20.26 10.58
N ILE A 64 7.40 -19.14 10.05
CA ILE A 64 8.22 -18.01 9.65
C ILE A 64 7.85 -16.82 10.53
N ALA A 65 8.87 -16.07 10.93
CA ALA A 65 8.69 -14.79 11.60
C ALA A 65 9.64 -13.76 10.96
N SER A 66 9.09 -12.65 10.48
CA SER A 66 9.84 -11.51 9.94
C SER A 66 9.60 -10.28 10.79
N SER A 67 10.63 -9.48 11.01
CA SER A 67 10.53 -8.17 11.62
C SER A 67 10.98 -7.08 10.65
N PHE A 68 10.22 -5.99 10.65
CA PHE A 68 10.46 -4.83 9.80
C PHE A 68 10.71 -3.60 10.68
N GLU A 69 11.77 -2.89 10.40
CA GLU A 69 12.14 -1.67 11.12
C GLU A 69 12.06 -0.48 10.17
N GLY A 70 11.48 0.62 10.64
CA GLY A 70 11.35 1.84 9.84
C GLY A 70 12.72 2.38 9.43
N ASN A 71 12.90 2.64 8.13
CA ASN A 71 14.11 3.22 7.58
C ASN A 71 14.03 4.75 7.59
N GLY A 72 14.53 5.36 8.66
CA GLY A 72 14.59 6.81 8.84
C GLY A 72 13.30 7.48 9.32
N MET A 73 12.15 6.79 9.25
CA MET A 73 10.85 7.28 9.74
C MET A 73 10.10 6.14 10.43
N GLY A 74 9.28 6.50 11.41
CA GLY A 74 8.36 5.56 12.06
C GLY A 74 7.19 5.16 11.17
N GLY A 75 6.26 4.39 11.72
CA GLY A 75 4.99 4.12 11.08
C GLY A 75 4.15 5.40 10.96
N GLU A 76 3.57 5.62 9.81
CA GLU A 76 2.68 6.74 9.51
C GLU A 76 1.23 6.24 9.58
N PHE A 77 0.47 6.77 10.53
CA PHE A 77 -0.93 6.43 10.69
C PHE A 77 -1.78 7.21 9.69
N GLY A 78 -2.63 6.51 8.98
CA GLY A 78 -3.47 7.07 7.94
C GLY A 78 -4.77 6.30 7.77
N GLU A 79 -5.39 6.50 6.63
CA GLU A 79 -6.65 5.88 6.23
C GLU A 79 -6.44 5.11 4.92
N MET A 80 -7.12 3.98 4.77
CA MET A 80 -7.21 3.27 3.51
C MET A 80 -8.02 4.10 2.51
N MET A 81 -7.50 4.30 1.31
CA MET A 81 -8.18 4.99 0.22
C MET A 81 -8.91 4.01 -0.72
N THR A 82 -8.63 2.72 -0.58
CA THR A 82 -9.32 1.58 -1.23
C THR A 82 -9.63 0.52 -0.19
N ALA A 83 -10.43 -0.48 -0.52
CA ALA A 83 -10.39 -1.74 0.22
C ALA A 83 -8.97 -2.36 0.13
N HIS A 84 -8.62 -3.23 1.08
CA HIS A 84 -7.26 -3.81 1.14
C HIS A 84 -6.93 -4.71 -0.07
N ASP A 85 -7.94 -5.15 -0.81
CA ASP A 85 -7.81 -6.04 -1.97
C ASP A 85 -8.69 -5.59 -3.16
N ASP A 86 -8.87 -4.28 -3.32
CA ASP A 86 -9.72 -3.70 -4.34
C ASP A 86 -9.24 -4.08 -5.75
N THR A 87 -10.18 -4.54 -6.57
CA THR A 87 -9.89 -5.03 -7.91
C THR A 87 -10.52 -4.13 -8.97
N HIS A 88 -9.68 -3.49 -9.75
CA HIS A 88 -10.08 -2.65 -10.88
C HIS A 88 -9.99 -3.44 -12.19
N SER A 89 -11.11 -3.65 -12.88
CA SER A 89 -11.13 -4.30 -14.19
C SER A 89 -10.58 -3.41 -15.30
N SER A 90 -10.64 -2.09 -15.12
CA SER A 90 -10.18 -1.05 -16.05
C SER A 90 -9.97 0.26 -15.30
N ALA A 91 -9.44 1.27 -15.99
CA ALA A 91 -9.28 2.62 -15.47
C ALA A 91 -10.61 3.20 -14.98
N GLY A 92 -10.56 3.90 -13.85
CA GLY A 92 -11.76 4.45 -13.23
C GLY A 92 -11.50 5.14 -11.91
N SER A 93 -12.59 5.61 -11.27
CA SER A 93 -12.56 6.24 -9.95
C SER A 93 -13.04 5.27 -8.89
N GLY A 94 -12.34 5.22 -7.77
CA GLY A 94 -12.73 4.51 -6.56
C GLY A 94 -13.73 5.30 -5.69
N THR A 95 -13.97 4.77 -4.50
CA THR A 95 -14.82 5.37 -3.47
C THR A 95 -14.23 6.69 -2.96
N VAL A 96 -15.10 7.63 -2.62
CA VAL A 96 -14.70 8.87 -1.94
C VAL A 96 -14.56 8.61 -0.46
N VAL A 97 -13.40 8.91 0.09
CA VAL A 97 -13.12 8.89 1.53
C VAL A 97 -13.29 10.31 2.09
N ASP A 98 -14.03 10.43 3.19
CA ASP A 98 -14.19 11.66 3.96
C ASP A 98 -13.29 11.62 5.18
N SER A 99 -12.16 12.29 5.12
CA SER A 99 -11.19 12.36 6.22
C SER A 99 -11.56 13.41 7.30
N GLY A 100 -12.81 13.89 7.30
CA GLY A 100 -13.33 14.80 8.32
C GLY A 100 -12.95 16.28 8.13
N ALA A 101 -11.69 16.58 7.86
CA ALA A 101 -11.19 17.94 7.68
C ALA A 101 -10.06 18.01 6.63
N ALA A 102 -9.82 19.20 6.09
CA ALA A 102 -8.60 19.50 5.34
C ALA A 102 -7.40 19.65 6.30
N SER A 103 -6.20 19.37 5.81
CA SER A 103 -4.94 19.62 6.52
C SER A 103 -4.06 20.55 5.72
N THR A 104 -3.05 21.17 6.35
CA THR A 104 -2.12 22.13 5.69
C THR A 104 -0.68 21.66 5.65
N SER A 105 -0.39 20.50 6.21
CA SER A 105 0.98 19.98 6.39
C SER A 105 1.36 18.89 5.38
N GLY A 106 0.48 18.61 4.41
CA GLY A 106 0.70 17.57 3.41
C GLY A 106 0.43 16.17 3.95
N GLY A 107 1.23 15.21 3.47
CA GLY A 107 1.10 13.82 3.88
C GLY A 107 1.91 12.85 3.04
N ALA A 108 1.74 11.57 3.32
CA ALA A 108 2.32 10.46 2.58
C ALA A 108 1.25 9.53 2.02
N GLY A 109 1.36 9.23 0.74
CA GLY A 109 0.57 8.20 0.06
C GLY A 109 1.35 6.91 -0.09
N TYR A 110 0.66 5.82 0.06
CA TYR A 110 1.16 4.46 -0.08
C TYR A 110 0.34 3.71 -1.11
N VAL A 111 0.99 3.07 -2.06
CA VAL A 111 0.35 2.18 -3.02
C VAL A 111 1.01 0.81 -3.02
N GLN A 112 0.18 -0.22 -3.06
CA GLN A 112 0.58 -1.60 -3.32
C GLN A 112 -0.17 -2.07 -4.56
N VAL A 113 0.52 -2.29 -5.67
CA VAL A 113 -0.03 -2.99 -6.84
C VAL A 113 0.26 -4.47 -6.63
N ILE A 114 -0.70 -5.19 -6.06
CA ILE A 114 -0.56 -6.58 -5.63
C ILE A 114 -0.47 -7.51 -6.84
N SER A 115 -1.32 -7.27 -7.83
CA SER A 115 -1.29 -8.00 -9.10
C SER A 115 -1.84 -7.15 -10.23
N LEU A 116 -1.41 -7.43 -11.45
CA LEU A 116 -1.85 -6.78 -12.67
C LEU A 116 -1.84 -7.80 -13.81
N ALA A 117 -3.03 -8.19 -14.31
CA ALA A 117 -3.13 -9.26 -15.28
C ALA A 117 -2.56 -8.88 -16.66
N SER A 118 -2.71 -7.63 -17.08
CA SER A 118 -2.12 -7.12 -18.34
C SER A 118 -2.06 -5.61 -18.38
N GLY A 119 -1.20 -5.07 -19.26
CA GLY A 119 -1.09 -3.65 -19.53
C GLY A 119 -0.29 -2.87 -18.51
N SER A 120 -0.72 -1.63 -18.23
CA SER A 120 -0.09 -0.77 -17.24
C SER A 120 -1.12 0.10 -16.53
N VAL A 121 -0.92 0.31 -15.22
CA VAL A 121 -1.77 1.14 -14.36
C VAL A 121 -0.96 2.28 -13.76
N THR A 122 -1.55 3.46 -13.72
CA THR A 122 -1.08 4.60 -12.92
C THR A 122 -2.16 4.92 -11.90
N VAL A 123 -1.77 4.99 -10.65
CA VAL A 123 -2.66 5.33 -9.52
C VAL A 123 -2.47 6.80 -9.17
N ASN A 124 -3.59 7.51 -8.99
CA ASN A 124 -3.61 8.91 -8.60
C ASN A 124 -4.49 9.08 -7.37
N LEU A 125 -4.10 9.99 -6.48
CA LEU A 125 -4.98 10.53 -5.44
C LEU A 125 -5.51 11.88 -5.91
N GLN A 126 -6.83 12.00 -5.88
CA GLN A 126 -7.55 13.23 -6.17
C GLN A 126 -8.26 13.74 -4.94
N GLU A 127 -8.35 15.06 -4.81
CA GLU A 127 -8.97 15.73 -3.69
C GLU A 127 -10.05 16.71 -4.10
N SER A 128 -10.97 17.00 -3.16
CA SER A 128 -12.02 18.00 -3.32
C SER A 128 -12.43 18.60 -1.98
N THR A 129 -12.96 19.82 -2.01
CA THR A 129 -13.57 20.48 -0.84
C THR A 129 -14.97 19.93 -0.51
N SER A 130 -15.59 19.19 -1.42
CA SER A 130 -16.92 18.59 -1.21
C SER A 130 -17.01 17.20 -1.86
N SER A 131 -17.81 16.30 -1.29
CA SER A 131 -17.93 14.91 -1.75
C SER A 131 -18.44 14.77 -3.18
N GLY A 132 -19.30 15.68 -3.63
CA GLY A 132 -19.85 15.71 -5.00
C GLY A 132 -19.20 16.76 -5.90
N GLY A 133 -18.08 17.36 -5.48
CA GLY A 133 -17.40 18.42 -6.21
C GLY A 133 -16.49 17.94 -7.33
N SER A 134 -15.81 18.91 -7.95
CA SER A 134 -14.71 18.62 -8.86
C SER A 134 -13.49 18.17 -8.10
N TYR A 135 -12.88 17.10 -8.55
CA TYR A 135 -11.66 16.53 -7.97
C TYR A 135 -10.45 16.89 -8.81
N THR A 136 -9.35 17.24 -8.15
CA THR A 136 -8.06 17.55 -8.78
C THR A 136 -6.99 16.60 -8.26
N ASN A 137 -6.04 16.22 -9.13
CA ASN A 137 -4.90 15.40 -8.72
C ASN A 137 -4.01 16.20 -7.77
N PHE A 138 -3.65 15.60 -6.65
CA PHE A 138 -2.64 16.15 -5.73
C PHE A 138 -1.45 15.21 -5.54
N MET A 139 -1.61 13.91 -5.89
CA MET A 139 -0.53 12.93 -5.83
C MET A 139 -0.67 11.93 -6.98
N THR A 140 0.46 11.57 -7.58
CA THR A 140 0.53 10.55 -8.64
C THR A 140 1.65 9.58 -8.31
N PHE A 141 1.36 8.30 -8.37
CA PHE A 141 2.34 7.23 -8.22
C PHE A 141 2.93 6.82 -9.57
N SER A 142 4.06 6.17 -9.54
CA SER A 142 4.72 5.63 -10.73
C SER A 142 3.82 4.65 -11.48
N THR A 143 3.91 4.65 -12.80
CA THR A 143 3.17 3.69 -13.64
C THR A 143 3.76 2.30 -13.46
N VAL A 144 2.93 1.33 -13.15
CA VAL A 144 3.31 -0.08 -12.99
C VAL A 144 2.83 -0.86 -14.20
N ALA A 145 3.74 -1.55 -14.88
CA ALA A 145 3.42 -2.52 -15.94
C ALA A 145 3.16 -3.91 -15.33
N ALA A 146 2.40 -4.76 -16.01
CA ALA A 146 2.08 -6.11 -15.54
C ALA A 146 3.32 -6.95 -15.20
N ALA A 147 4.40 -6.80 -15.98
CA ALA A 147 5.66 -7.50 -15.73
C ALA A 147 6.43 -6.97 -14.50
N ALA A 148 6.04 -5.84 -13.94
CA ALA A 148 6.65 -5.23 -12.76
C ALA A 148 5.78 -5.40 -11.49
N ALA A 149 4.63 -6.02 -11.58
CA ALA A 149 3.81 -6.38 -10.42
C ALA A 149 4.33 -7.71 -9.81
N PRO A 150 4.34 -7.85 -8.44
CA PRO A 150 3.90 -6.87 -7.47
C PRO A 150 4.85 -5.66 -7.35
N SER A 151 4.30 -4.50 -6.98
CA SER A 151 5.07 -3.26 -6.83
C SER A 151 4.48 -2.42 -5.71
N ALA A 152 5.34 -1.70 -4.98
CA ALA A 152 4.94 -0.83 -3.91
C ALA A 152 5.70 0.51 -3.98
N GLU A 153 5.02 1.60 -3.64
CA GLU A 153 5.61 2.93 -3.64
C GLU A 153 5.04 3.78 -2.50
N ARG A 154 5.91 4.62 -1.92
CA ARG A 154 5.55 5.70 -1.02
C ARG A 154 5.91 7.03 -1.65
N VAL A 155 4.95 7.93 -1.71
CA VAL A 155 5.15 9.31 -2.20
C VAL A 155 4.73 10.29 -1.12
N THR A 156 5.49 11.35 -0.93
CA THR A 156 5.16 12.45 0.00
C THR A 156 4.81 13.72 -0.75
N MET A 157 3.98 14.53 -0.12
CA MET A 157 3.69 15.88 -0.59
C MET A 157 3.62 16.85 0.59
N GLU A 158 3.84 18.11 0.29
CA GLU A 158 3.68 19.23 1.22
C GLU A 158 2.48 20.08 0.81
N GLY A 159 1.97 20.87 1.76
CA GLY A 159 0.89 21.83 1.50
C GLY A 159 -0.49 21.31 1.89
N THR A 160 -1.51 21.98 1.38
CA THR A 160 -2.91 21.67 1.74
C THR A 160 -3.39 20.39 1.08
N VAL A 161 -4.06 19.56 1.86
CA VAL A 161 -4.82 18.40 1.38
C VAL A 161 -6.27 18.59 1.77
N GLN A 162 -7.18 18.53 0.79
CA GLN A 162 -8.60 18.75 1.00
C GLN A 162 -9.27 17.59 1.74
N ARG A 163 -10.46 17.83 2.29
CA ARG A 163 -11.21 16.89 3.12
C ARG A 163 -11.54 15.57 2.41
N TYR A 164 -12.01 15.65 1.17
CA TYR A 164 -12.48 14.48 0.42
C TYR A 164 -11.40 14.00 -0.53
N ILE A 165 -11.06 12.73 -0.43
CA ILE A 165 -10.03 12.08 -1.26
C ILE A 165 -10.65 10.88 -1.96
N LYS A 166 -10.18 10.60 -3.17
CA LYS A 166 -10.47 9.35 -3.89
C LYS A 166 -9.26 8.88 -4.68
N VAL A 167 -9.22 7.58 -4.90
CA VAL A 167 -8.28 6.96 -5.84
C VAL A 167 -8.85 7.05 -7.26
N VAL A 168 -7.98 7.36 -8.21
CA VAL A 168 -8.29 7.26 -9.64
C VAL A 168 -7.20 6.48 -10.33
N THR A 169 -7.57 5.41 -11.00
CA THR A 169 -6.67 4.63 -11.84
C THR A 169 -6.76 5.09 -13.28
N THR A 170 -5.62 5.17 -13.96
CA THR A 170 -5.50 5.51 -15.38
C THR A 170 -4.60 4.51 -16.10
N GLY A 171 -4.60 4.52 -17.43
CA GLY A 171 -3.84 3.58 -18.25
C GLY A 171 -4.74 2.56 -18.95
N THR A 172 -4.11 1.63 -19.66
CA THR A 172 -4.80 0.51 -20.31
C THR A 172 -4.35 -0.77 -19.65
N PHE A 173 -5.25 -1.39 -18.90
CA PHE A 173 -4.95 -2.59 -18.12
C PHE A 173 -6.21 -3.43 -17.89
N SER A 174 -6.01 -4.64 -17.37
CA SER A 174 -7.08 -5.50 -16.89
C SER A 174 -6.74 -6.08 -15.52
N ASN A 175 -7.76 -6.17 -14.65
CA ASN A 175 -7.69 -6.83 -13.34
C ASN A 175 -6.45 -6.42 -12.50
N ALA A 176 -6.35 -5.13 -12.22
CA ALA A 176 -5.38 -4.61 -11.26
C ALA A 176 -5.93 -4.78 -9.84
N LYS A 177 -5.23 -5.54 -8.99
CA LYS A 177 -5.51 -5.63 -7.55
C LYS A 177 -4.61 -4.64 -6.83
N ILE A 178 -5.19 -3.65 -6.17
CA ILE A 178 -4.45 -2.55 -5.55
C ILE A 178 -4.92 -2.28 -4.12
N ALA A 179 -4.00 -1.84 -3.28
CA ALA A 179 -4.29 -1.24 -1.98
C ALA A 179 -3.62 0.12 -1.90
N VAL A 180 -4.37 1.13 -1.49
CA VAL A 180 -3.89 2.51 -1.39
C VAL A 180 -4.26 3.08 -0.02
N ALA A 181 -3.31 3.76 0.62
CA ALA A 181 -3.54 4.51 1.85
C ALA A 181 -2.93 5.90 1.78
N PHE A 182 -3.43 6.78 2.62
CA PHE A 182 -2.91 8.14 2.77
C PHE A 182 -2.84 8.54 4.24
N ALA A 183 -1.65 8.96 4.69
CA ALA A 183 -1.39 9.51 6.01
C ALA A 183 -1.25 11.03 5.90
N ARG A 184 -2.07 11.77 6.66
CA ARG A 184 -1.99 13.26 6.76
C ARG A 184 -0.98 13.65 7.84
N TYR A 185 -0.28 14.75 7.60
CA TYR A 185 0.62 15.39 8.57
C TYR A 185 -0.03 16.58 9.24
#